data_96f2b231578eaa1044cb354a7ed84847
#
_entry.id   96f2b231578eaa1044cb354a7ed84847
#
_cell.length_a   1.000
_cell.length_b   1.000
_cell.length_c   1.000
_cell.angle_alpha   90.00
_cell.angle_beta   90.00
_cell.angle_gamma   90.00
#
_symmetry.space_group_name_H-M   'P 1'
#
loop_
_entity.id
_entity.type
_entity.pdbx_description
1 polymer ?
#
loop_
_entity_poly.entity_id
_entity_poly.type
_entity_poly.pdbx_seq_one_letter_code
_entity_poly.pdbx_strand_id
1 'polypeptide(L)'
;DLQQQIVAAVKAACAGLGLREGPVHAEVRLAESGCVIIEVASRTIGGECARLLRFGTGYSLEALVIAHAVGQPLTIKPAAGAAGVLMIPIQEAGILRRIEGITAARAVPFIEDILISIREGYELVPLPEGSSYLGFMFASAATPEQVETALRTAHDHLSVVVGPLLKIEDRRPHQA
;
A
#
# COMPACT_ATOMS: atom_id res chain seq x y z
N ASP A 1 -1.41 25.91 -8.35
CA ASP A 1 -2.04 24.63 -8.09
C ASP A 1 -1.09 23.74 -7.28
N LEU A 2 -1.61 23.07 -6.25
CA LEU A 2 -0.84 22.23 -5.30
C LEU A 2 -0.09 21.11 -6.01
N GLN A 3 -0.71 20.45 -6.96
CA GLN A 3 -0.08 19.39 -7.77
C GLN A 3 1.14 19.92 -8.52
N GLN A 4 1.06 21.10 -9.11
CA GLN A 4 2.18 21.72 -9.79
C GLN A 4 3.34 22.03 -8.85
N GLN A 5 3.06 22.47 -7.62
CA GLN A 5 4.09 22.73 -6.61
C GLN A 5 4.80 21.42 -6.21
N ILE A 6 4.04 20.34 -5.97
CA ILE A 6 4.60 19.02 -5.67
C ILE A 6 5.47 18.52 -6.82
N VAL A 7 4.96 18.56 -8.04
CA VAL A 7 5.71 18.14 -9.24
C VAL A 7 6.99 18.96 -9.42
N ALA A 8 6.94 20.27 -9.21
CA ALA A 8 8.12 21.13 -9.32
C ALA A 8 9.18 20.79 -8.26
N ALA A 9 8.77 20.57 -7.00
CA ALA A 9 9.68 20.20 -5.92
C ALA A 9 10.34 18.85 -6.19
N VAL A 10 9.58 17.83 -6.60
CA VAL A 10 10.11 16.51 -6.94
C VAL A 10 11.05 16.56 -8.14
N LYS A 11 10.70 17.31 -9.20
CA LYS A 11 11.59 17.50 -10.36
C LYS A 11 12.93 18.17 -9.98
N ALA A 12 12.89 19.19 -9.12
CA ALA A 12 14.10 19.85 -8.64
C ALA A 12 14.98 18.89 -7.82
N ALA A 13 14.38 18.08 -6.93
CA ALA A 13 15.09 17.07 -6.16
C ALA A 13 15.73 16.00 -7.06
N CYS A 14 14.98 15.47 -8.03
CA CYS A 14 15.51 14.51 -9.01
C CYS A 14 16.68 15.09 -9.81
N ALA A 15 16.57 16.34 -10.27
CA ALA A 15 17.63 17.00 -10.99
C ALA A 15 18.90 17.17 -10.13
N GLY A 16 18.74 17.56 -8.87
CA GLY A 16 19.84 17.69 -7.90
C GLY A 16 20.56 16.37 -7.61
N LEU A 17 19.82 15.24 -7.67
CA LEU A 17 20.36 13.90 -7.51
C LEU A 17 20.90 13.29 -8.83
N GLY A 18 20.80 14.02 -9.94
CA GLY A 18 21.22 13.51 -11.26
C GLY A 18 20.28 12.48 -11.87
N LEU A 19 19.06 12.29 -11.33
CA LEU A 19 18.06 11.39 -11.86
C LEU A 19 17.37 12.04 -13.06
N ARG A 20 17.52 11.43 -14.25
CA ARG A 20 17.04 12.00 -15.51
C ARG A 20 15.94 11.19 -16.15
N GLU A 21 16.00 9.86 -16.03
CA GLU A 21 15.08 8.91 -16.64
C GLU A 21 14.78 7.76 -15.68
N GLY A 22 13.62 7.10 -15.89
CA GLY A 22 13.18 5.96 -15.11
C GLY A 22 12.16 6.30 -14.01
N PRO A 23 11.66 5.27 -13.32
CA PRO A 23 10.68 5.44 -12.27
C PRO A 23 11.30 6.05 -11.01
N VAL A 24 10.55 6.94 -10.40
CA VAL A 24 10.90 7.56 -9.12
C VAL A 24 9.71 7.44 -8.17
N HIS A 25 9.97 6.99 -6.95
CA HIS A 25 9.08 7.12 -5.83
C HIS A 25 9.54 8.29 -4.96
N ALA A 26 8.67 9.26 -4.74
CA ALA A 26 8.99 10.43 -3.91
C ALA A 26 7.94 10.61 -2.83
N GLU A 27 8.40 10.87 -1.61
CA GLU A 27 7.55 11.23 -0.48
C GLU A 27 7.73 12.70 -0.15
N VAL A 28 6.61 13.38 0.05
CA VAL A 28 6.60 14.81 0.33
C VAL A 28 5.67 15.13 1.50
N ARG A 29 6.01 16.16 2.25
CA ARG A 29 5.14 16.76 3.24
C ARG A 29 4.70 18.15 2.80
N LEU A 30 3.40 18.41 2.89
CA LEU A 30 2.87 19.74 2.71
C LEU A 30 2.90 20.48 4.06
N ALA A 31 3.68 21.54 4.14
CA ALA A 31 3.79 22.42 5.30
C ALA A 31 3.33 23.84 4.92
N GLU A 32 3.15 24.71 5.89
CA GLU A 32 2.83 26.13 5.65
C GLU A 32 3.91 26.82 4.80
N SER A 33 5.17 26.37 4.94
CA SER A 33 6.31 26.86 4.15
C SER A 33 6.36 26.32 2.71
N GLY A 34 5.45 25.42 2.33
CA GLY A 34 5.41 24.79 1.01
C GLY A 34 5.63 23.28 1.03
N CYS A 35 6.02 22.72 -0.11
CA CYS A 35 6.27 21.30 -0.29
C CYS A 35 7.69 20.92 0.15
N VAL A 36 7.82 20.03 1.13
CA VAL A 36 9.09 19.52 1.66
C VAL A 36 9.28 18.08 1.19
N ILE A 37 10.43 17.80 0.59
CA ILE A 37 10.82 16.43 0.20
C ILE A 37 11.23 15.66 1.45
N ILE A 38 10.65 14.47 1.63
CA ILE A 38 11.02 13.52 2.70
C ILE A 38 11.95 12.45 2.13
N GLU A 39 11.58 11.83 1.01
CA GLU A 39 12.35 10.77 0.35
C GLU A 39 12.25 10.90 -1.16
N VAL A 40 13.35 10.56 -1.85
CA VAL A 40 13.37 10.31 -3.30
C VAL A 40 14.12 9.02 -3.53
N ALA A 41 13.45 8.02 -4.07
CA ALA A 41 14.01 6.73 -4.40
C ALA A 41 13.92 6.47 -5.90
N SER A 42 15.03 6.08 -6.54
CA SER A 42 15.10 5.73 -7.97
C SER A 42 14.55 4.32 -8.23
N ARG A 43 13.33 4.09 -7.84
CA ARG A 43 12.59 2.83 -7.98
C ARG A 43 11.10 3.08 -8.08
N THR A 44 10.34 2.04 -8.39
CA THR A 44 8.88 2.05 -8.32
C THR A 44 8.39 2.06 -6.86
N ILE A 45 7.14 2.49 -6.65
CA ILE A 45 6.47 2.38 -5.35
C ILE A 45 6.41 0.92 -4.90
N GLY A 46 6.63 0.69 -3.60
CA GLY A 46 6.51 -0.63 -2.99
C GLY A 46 5.07 -1.01 -2.65
N GLY A 47 4.90 -2.25 -2.20
CA GLY A 47 3.62 -2.81 -1.82
C GLY A 47 2.65 -2.93 -3.00
N GLU A 48 1.38 -3.12 -2.67
CA GLU A 48 0.31 -3.26 -3.66
C GLU A 48 -0.27 -1.91 -4.16
N CYS A 49 0.30 -0.78 -3.72
CA CYS A 49 -0.19 0.55 -4.11
C CYS A 49 -0.08 0.81 -5.62
N ALA A 50 0.86 0.16 -6.30
CA ALA A 50 1.01 0.21 -7.75
C ALA A 50 -0.24 -0.23 -8.52
N ARG A 51 -1.10 -1.07 -7.93
CA ARG A 51 -2.36 -1.51 -8.54
C ARG A 51 -3.31 -0.35 -8.83
N LEU A 52 -3.26 0.72 -8.04
CA LEU A 52 -4.09 1.92 -8.26
C LEU A 52 -3.77 2.65 -9.57
N LEU A 53 -2.54 2.53 -10.08
CA LEU A 53 -2.17 3.13 -11.37
C LEU A 53 -2.96 2.53 -12.53
N ARG A 54 -3.32 1.25 -12.44
CA ARG A 54 -4.14 0.60 -13.47
C ARG A 54 -5.52 1.25 -13.60
N PHE A 55 -6.12 1.66 -12.48
CA PHE A 55 -7.36 2.41 -12.48
C PHE A 55 -7.19 3.75 -13.20
N GLY A 56 -6.14 4.54 -12.85
CA GLY A 56 -5.95 5.88 -13.40
C GLY A 56 -5.42 5.93 -14.84
N THR A 57 -4.75 4.88 -15.30
CA THR A 57 -4.03 4.89 -16.58
C THR A 57 -4.47 3.81 -17.58
N GLY A 58 -5.13 2.76 -17.10
CA GLY A 58 -5.42 1.53 -17.86
C GLY A 58 -4.22 0.57 -17.98
N TYR A 59 -3.02 0.99 -17.52
CA TYR A 59 -1.79 0.22 -17.59
C TYR A 59 -1.29 -0.15 -16.18
N SER A 60 -0.65 -1.31 -16.04
CA SER A 60 0.09 -1.61 -14.82
C SER A 60 1.36 -0.75 -14.74
N LEU A 61 1.92 -0.60 -13.53
CA LEU A 61 3.17 0.12 -13.33
C LEU A 61 4.31 -0.51 -14.13
N GLU A 62 4.38 -1.84 -14.18
CA GLU A 62 5.39 -2.59 -14.92
C GLU A 62 5.29 -2.29 -16.43
N ALA A 63 4.07 -2.26 -16.97
CA ALA A 63 3.86 -1.92 -18.38
C ALA A 63 4.32 -0.49 -18.70
N LEU A 64 4.06 0.48 -17.80
CA LEU A 64 4.54 1.86 -17.94
C LEU A 64 6.07 1.94 -17.93
N VAL A 65 6.71 1.23 -16.99
CA VAL A 65 8.18 1.22 -16.84
C VAL A 65 8.85 0.57 -18.06
N ILE A 66 8.32 -0.59 -18.50
CA ILE A 66 8.88 -1.29 -19.66
C ILE A 66 8.70 -0.45 -20.92
N ALA A 67 7.51 0.12 -21.18
CA ALA A 67 7.26 0.96 -22.34
C ALA A 67 8.19 2.18 -22.36
N HIS A 68 8.40 2.82 -21.21
CA HIS A 68 9.36 3.92 -21.08
C HIS A 68 10.79 3.47 -21.42
N ALA A 69 11.23 2.33 -20.85
CA ALA A 69 12.58 1.83 -21.05
C ALA A 69 12.90 1.45 -22.51
N VAL A 70 11.89 1.00 -23.27
CA VAL A 70 12.05 0.64 -24.70
C VAL A 70 11.64 1.78 -25.66
N GLY A 71 11.33 2.96 -25.11
CA GLY A 71 10.93 4.13 -25.91
C GLY A 71 9.57 3.99 -26.61
N GLN A 72 8.69 3.11 -26.11
CA GLN A 72 7.36 2.91 -26.68
C GLN A 72 6.38 3.96 -26.12
N PRO A 73 5.74 4.79 -26.97
CA PRO A 73 4.76 5.75 -26.50
C PRO A 73 3.49 5.02 -26.02
N LEU A 74 2.95 5.43 -24.86
CA LEU A 74 1.67 4.97 -24.34
C LEU A 74 0.67 6.13 -24.34
N THR A 75 -0.57 5.85 -24.73
CA THR A 75 -1.67 6.81 -24.66
C THR A 75 -2.41 6.61 -23.36
N ILE A 76 -2.12 7.46 -22.36
CA ILE A 76 -2.80 7.44 -21.08
C ILE A 76 -4.07 8.28 -21.18
N LYS A 77 -5.21 7.64 -20.94
CA LYS A 77 -6.50 8.33 -20.80
C LYS A 77 -6.85 8.35 -19.31
N PRO A 78 -6.96 9.54 -18.68
CA PRO A 78 -7.38 9.64 -17.30
C PRO A 78 -8.73 8.95 -17.11
N ALA A 79 -8.83 8.06 -16.12
CA ALA A 79 -10.11 7.49 -15.73
C ALA A 79 -10.92 8.52 -14.94
N ALA A 80 -12.24 8.49 -15.08
CA ALA A 80 -13.14 9.23 -14.22
C ALA A 80 -13.37 8.47 -12.92
N GLY A 81 -13.48 9.18 -11.79
CA GLY A 81 -13.73 8.60 -10.48
C GLY A 81 -12.49 8.57 -9.58
N ALA A 82 -12.55 7.72 -8.57
CA ALA A 82 -11.51 7.56 -7.57
C ALA A 82 -11.22 6.08 -7.31
N ALA A 83 -10.00 5.78 -6.90
CA ALA A 83 -9.60 4.46 -6.42
C ALA A 83 -8.78 4.61 -5.12
N GLY A 84 -8.81 3.59 -4.28
CA GLY A 84 -8.11 3.57 -3.02
C GLY A 84 -7.63 2.18 -2.64
N VAL A 85 -6.60 2.17 -1.82
CA VAL A 85 -6.11 0.98 -1.15
C VAL A 85 -6.08 1.21 0.36
N LEU A 86 -6.56 0.23 1.13
CA LEU A 86 -6.41 0.17 2.57
C LEU A 86 -5.40 -0.93 2.88
N MET A 87 -4.29 -0.56 3.51
CA MET A 87 -3.33 -1.50 4.06
C MET A 87 -3.85 -1.99 5.40
N ILE A 88 -4.28 -3.26 5.48
CA ILE A 88 -4.90 -3.84 6.67
C ILE A 88 -3.83 -3.96 7.76
N PRO A 89 -3.96 -3.21 8.88
CA PRO A 89 -2.94 -3.21 9.91
C PRO A 89 -2.93 -4.52 10.71
N ILE A 90 -1.77 -4.89 11.23
CA ILE A 90 -1.64 -5.90 12.27
C ILE A 90 -1.80 -5.17 13.61
N GLN A 91 -2.89 -5.45 14.32
CA GLN A 91 -3.23 -4.75 15.57
C GLN A 91 -2.69 -5.45 16.81
N GLU A 92 -2.52 -6.78 16.76
CA GLU A 92 -2.13 -7.60 17.89
C GLU A 92 -1.02 -8.59 17.49
N ALA A 93 -0.02 -8.73 18.37
CA ALA A 93 1.05 -9.71 18.20
C ALA A 93 0.57 -11.12 18.56
N GLY A 94 1.03 -12.12 17.81
CA GLY A 94 0.69 -13.51 18.06
C GLY A 94 0.73 -14.37 16.81
N ILE A 95 0.07 -15.51 16.86
CA ILE A 95 -0.05 -16.41 15.69
C ILE A 95 -1.41 -16.23 15.04
N LEU A 96 -1.42 -15.88 13.75
CA LEU A 96 -2.66 -15.80 12.98
C LEU A 96 -3.36 -17.15 12.97
N ARG A 97 -4.56 -17.24 13.51
CA ARG A 97 -5.38 -18.46 13.49
C ARG A 97 -6.32 -18.49 12.30
N ARG A 98 -7.05 -17.39 12.07
CA ARG A 98 -7.94 -17.22 10.94
C ARG A 98 -8.40 -15.77 10.84
N ILE A 99 -8.95 -15.43 9.70
CA ILE A 99 -9.63 -14.16 9.46
C ILE A 99 -11.07 -14.47 9.10
N GLU A 100 -11.98 -13.93 9.87
CA GLU A 100 -13.42 -14.06 9.67
C GLU A 100 -13.97 -12.83 8.94
N GLY A 101 -15.12 -12.95 8.28
CA GLY A 101 -15.84 -11.85 7.65
C GLY A 101 -15.36 -11.47 6.23
N ILE A 102 -14.37 -12.14 5.65
CA ILE A 102 -13.86 -11.83 4.30
C ILE A 102 -14.96 -11.82 3.24
N THR A 103 -15.88 -12.79 3.30
CA THR A 103 -17.00 -12.84 2.34
C THR A 103 -17.93 -11.62 2.47
N ALA A 104 -18.25 -11.19 3.68
CA ALA A 104 -19.05 -10.01 3.93
C ALA A 104 -18.31 -8.73 3.49
N ALA A 105 -17.03 -8.63 3.79
CA ALA A 105 -16.19 -7.52 3.36
C ALA A 105 -16.13 -7.41 1.82
N ARG A 106 -15.99 -8.53 1.12
CA ARG A 106 -16.00 -8.57 -0.36
C ARG A 106 -17.35 -8.21 -0.97
N ALA A 107 -18.45 -8.37 -0.23
CA ALA A 107 -19.79 -8.02 -0.68
C ALA A 107 -20.13 -6.53 -0.52
N VAL A 108 -19.27 -5.75 0.14
CA VAL A 108 -19.46 -4.29 0.28
C VAL A 108 -19.37 -3.64 -1.10
N PRO A 109 -20.33 -2.79 -1.49
CA PRO A 109 -20.29 -2.08 -2.77
C PRO A 109 -18.97 -1.33 -2.97
N PHE A 110 -18.48 -1.31 -4.21
CA PHE A 110 -17.23 -0.65 -4.63
C PHE A 110 -15.93 -1.36 -4.22
N ILE A 111 -15.98 -2.42 -3.41
CA ILE A 111 -14.80 -3.25 -3.15
C ILE A 111 -14.50 -4.08 -4.40
N GLU A 112 -13.27 -3.98 -4.89
CA GLU A 112 -12.79 -4.73 -6.06
C GLU A 112 -12.06 -6.02 -5.65
N ASP A 113 -11.22 -5.92 -4.61
CA ASP A 113 -10.45 -7.06 -4.15
C ASP A 113 -10.01 -6.91 -2.69
N ILE A 114 -9.82 -8.06 -2.03
CA ILE A 114 -9.20 -8.16 -0.70
C ILE A 114 -8.12 -9.23 -0.78
N LEU A 115 -6.88 -8.82 -0.56
CA LEU A 115 -5.71 -9.68 -0.54
C LEU A 115 -5.24 -9.85 0.91
N ILE A 116 -5.16 -11.07 1.40
CA ILE A 116 -4.52 -11.41 2.67
C ILE A 116 -3.10 -11.90 2.38
N SER A 117 -2.11 -11.23 2.93
CA SER A 117 -0.69 -11.48 2.65
C SER A 117 -0.06 -12.46 3.63
N ILE A 118 -0.59 -12.55 4.85
CA ILE A 118 -0.07 -13.44 5.90
C ILE A 118 -0.94 -14.67 5.99
N ARG A 119 -0.31 -15.85 5.97
CA ARG A 119 -1.01 -17.14 6.05
C ARG A 119 -1.32 -17.49 7.51
N GLU A 120 -2.37 -18.29 7.70
CA GLU A 120 -2.66 -18.91 9.00
C GLU A 120 -1.45 -19.70 9.51
N GLY A 121 -1.22 -19.64 10.80
CA GLY A 121 -0.07 -20.25 11.46
C GLY A 121 1.20 -19.38 11.50
N TYR A 122 1.23 -18.24 10.80
CA TYR A 122 2.37 -17.33 10.83
C TYR A 122 2.24 -16.31 11.96
N GLU A 123 3.40 -15.82 12.39
CA GLU A 123 3.49 -14.79 13.43
C GLU A 123 3.04 -13.42 12.88
N LEU A 124 2.25 -12.75 13.68
CA LEU A 124 1.84 -11.36 13.47
C LEU A 124 2.70 -10.45 14.35
N VAL A 125 3.35 -9.47 13.74
CA VAL A 125 4.16 -8.46 14.42
C VAL A 125 3.63 -7.07 14.05
N PRO A 126 2.99 -6.35 14.98
CA PRO A 126 2.52 -4.97 14.74
C PRO A 126 3.65 -4.01 14.43
N LEU A 127 3.33 -2.90 13.78
CA LEU A 127 4.25 -1.76 13.65
C LEU A 127 4.47 -1.10 15.04
N PRO A 128 5.65 -0.52 15.32
CA PRO A 128 6.80 -0.33 14.40
C PRO A 128 7.78 -1.52 14.33
N GLU A 129 7.64 -2.54 15.17
CA GLU A 129 8.55 -3.70 15.19
C GLU A 129 8.39 -4.58 13.95
N GLY A 130 7.17 -4.68 13.44
CA GLY A 130 6.87 -5.36 12.18
C GLY A 130 7.18 -4.51 10.96
N SER A 131 7.30 -5.16 9.80
CA SER A 131 7.56 -4.51 8.51
C SER A 131 6.51 -4.83 7.45
N SER A 132 5.39 -5.45 7.86
CA SER A 132 4.36 -5.91 6.93
C SER A 132 2.95 -5.54 7.39
N TYR A 133 2.02 -5.62 6.45
CA TYR A 133 0.58 -5.50 6.70
C TYR A 133 -0.06 -6.89 6.62
N LEU A 134 -1.20 -7.06 7.30
CA LEU A 134 -1.98 -8.29 7.22
C LEU A 134 -2.45 -8.57 5.78
N GLY A 135 -2.72 -7.49 5.04
CA GLY A 135 -3.18 -7.55 3.67
C GLY A 135 -3.56 -6.19 3.12
N PHE A 136 -4.32 -6.20 2.04
CA PHE A 136 -4.73 -5.00 1.29
C PHE A 136 -6.17 -5.15 0.84
N MET A 137 -6.92 -4.04 0.87
CA MET A 137 -8.24 -3.91 0.27
C MET A 137 -8.20 -2.85 -0.82
N PHE A 138 -8.86 -3.11 -1.93
CA PHE A 138 -8.93 -2.20 -3.07
C PHE A 138 -10.38 -1.86 -3.35
N ALA A 139 -10.62 -0.56 -3.63
CA ALA A 139 -11.92 -0.06 -4.00
C ALA A 139 -11.82 0.99 -5.10
N SER A 140 -12.86 1.09 -5.93
CA SER A 140 -13.03 2.19 -6.87
C SER A 140 -14.49 2.62 -6.91
N ALA A 141 -14.71 3.94 -7.06
CA ALA A 141 -16.03 4.54 -7.08
C ALA A 141 -16.02 5.88 -7.85
N ALA A 142 -17.16 6.56 -7.90
CA ALA A 142 -17.24 7.86 -8.56
C ALA A 142 -16.51 8.97 -7.78
N THR A 143 -16.44 8.88 -6.44
CA THR A 143 -15.79 9.90 -5.58
C THR A 143 -14.87 9.29 -4.54
N PRO A 144 -13.86 10.05 -4.05
CA PRO A 144 -12.96 9.61 -2.99
C PRO A 144 -13.70 9.23 -1.70
N GLU A 145 -14.76 9.93 -1.34
CA GLU A 145 -15.56 9.69 -0.12
C GLU A 145 -16.26 8.33 -0.18
N GLN A 146 -16.77 7.94 -1.36
CA GLN A 146 -17.36 6.62 -1.58
C GLN A 146 -16.32 5.52 -1.43
N VAL A 147 -15.12 5.72 -1.97
CA VAL A 147 -14.00 4.77 -1.86
C VAL A 147 -13.60 4.61 -0.38
N GLU A 148 -13.40 5.70 0.33
CA GLU A 148 -13.02 5.66 1.75
C GLU A 148 -14.09 4.96 2.59
N THR A 149 -15.36 5.30 2.39
CA THR A 149 -16.49 4.66 3.09
C THR A 149 -16.53 3.16 2.82
N ALA A 150 -16.38 2.75 1.55
CA ALA A 150 -16.39 1.33 1.18
C ALA A 150 -15.25 0.57 1.86
N LEU A 151 -14.02 1.11 1.83
CA LEU A 151 -12.85 0.49 2.45
C LEU A 151 -13.01 0.36 3.98
N ARG A 152 -13.51 1.40 4.67
CA ARG A 152 -13.77 1.35 6.12
C ARG A 152 -14.84 0.35 6.45
N THR A 153 -15.96 0.37 5.74
CA THR A 153 -17.07 -0.59 5.96
C THR A 153 -16.60 -2.03 5.73
N ALA A 154 -15.83 -2.29 4.67
CA ALA A 154 -15.28 -3.62 4.42
C ALA A 154 -14.30 -4.06 5.52
N HIS A 155 -13.46 -3.14 6.00
CA HIS A 155 -12.54 -3.43 7.10
C HIS A 155 -13.26 -3.77 8.40
N ASP A 156 -14.37 -3.09 8.70
CA ASP A 156 -15.19 -3.32 9.91
C ASP A 156 -15.85 -4.72 9.92
N HIS A 157 -15.99 -5.37 8.76
CA HIS A 157 -16.44 -6.76 8.69
C HIS A 157 -15.37 -7.77 9.06
N LEU A 158 -14.08 -7.39 9.06
CA LEU A 158 -13.00 -8.34 9.36
C LEU A 158 -12.83 -8.53 10.86
N SER A 159 -12.70 -9.80 11.25
CA SER A 159 -12.28 -10.20 12.58
C SER A 159 -11.03 -11.07 12.48
N VAL A 160 -9.94 -10.63 13.09
CA VAL A 160 -8.66 -11.34 13.07
C VAL A 160 -8.54 -12.14 14.37
N VAL A 161 -8.50 -13.47 14.26
CA VAL A 161 -8.35 -14.35 15.42
C VAL A 161 -6.88 -14.67 15.60
N VAL A 162 -6.33 -14.21 16.72
CA VAL A 162 -4.92 -14.36 17.07
C VAL A 162 -4.76 -15.34 18.24
N GLY A 163 -3.79 -16.23 18.15
CA GLY A 163 -3.40 -17.12 19.23
C GLY A 163 -2.09 -16.66 19.88
N PRO A 164 -1.84 -17.07 21.15
CA PRO A 164 -0.63 -16.65 21.85
C PRO A 164 0.64 -17.23 21.22
N LEU A 165 1.73 -16.47 21.31
CA LEU A 165 3.08 -16.96 21.06
C LEU A 165 3.52 -17.76 22.28
N LEU A 166 3.72 -19.08 22.11
CA LEU A 166 4.26 -19.92 23.15
C LEU A 166 5.79 -19.83 23.10
N LYS A 167 6.39 -19.14 24.07
CA LYS A 167 7.85 -19.17 24.29
C LYS A 167 8.23 -20.50 24.89
N ILE A 168 9.01 -21.29 24.15
CA ILE A 168 9.65 -22.50 24.71
C ILE A 168 10.87 -22.02 25.48
N GLU A 169 10.81 -22.05 26.83
CA GLU A 169 12.01 -21.86 27.65
C GLU A 169 12.82 -23.15 27.62
N ASP A 170 14.00 -23.11 27.01
CA ASP A 170 14.96 -24.21 27.04
C ASP A 170 15.57 -24.27 28.48
N ARG A 171 14.94 -25.00 29.35
CA ARG A 171 15.49 -25.31 30.69
C ARG A 171 16.58 -26.35 30.51
N ARG A 172 17.73 -26.01 29.98
CA ARG A 172 18.94 -26.83 30.17
C ARG A 172 19.35 -26.69 31.63
N PRO A 173 19.46 -27.80 32.37
CA PRO A 173 20.06 -27.73 33.73
C PRO A 173 21.49 -27.23 33.56
N HIS A 174 21.82 -26.14 34.27
CA HIS A 174 23.23 -25.77 34.44
C HIS A 174 23.93 -26.97 35.08
N GLN A 175 24.78 -27.63 34.30
CA GLN A 175 25.71 -28.60 34.86
C GLN A 175 26.67 -27.80 35.74
N ALA A 176 26.62 -28.09 37.04
CA ALA A 176 27.54 -27.59 38.05
C ALA A 176 28.93 -28.21 37.88
#